data_45c16286dd6fec3370e2d56df94a97f5
#
_entry.id   45c16286dd6fec3370e2d56df94a97f5
#
_cell.length_a   1.000
_cell.length_b   1.000
_cell.length_c   1.000
_cell.angle_alpha   90.00
_cell.angle_beta   90.00
_cell.angle_gamma   90.00
#
_symmetry.space_group_name_H-M   'P 1'
#
loop_
_entity.id
_entity.type
_entity.pdbx_description
1 polymer ?
#
loop_
_entity_poly.entity_id
_entity_poly.type
_entity_poly.pdbx_seq_one_letter_code
_entity_poly.pdbx_strand_id
1 'polypeptide(L)'
;MNPPFFIGPLAPGFRVPPGDTAALSTNKIIYDLLFAENKVDTPTIGFVDVRDVAIGLVKGQKTPGKHRIVFGGEWFTLGEAVDYIASIHPELKGRLATASPTTQKKSLLDNSKAALVLDLTPRSWKESVRNGIDDLLKLEKSWVL
;
A
#
# COMPACT_ATOMS: atom_id res chain seq x y z
N MET A 1 8.25 9.61 -13.32
CA MET A 1 7.96 9.49 -11.88
C MET A 1 8.51 8.18 -11.38
N ASN A 2 9.16 8.16 -10.22
CA ASN A 2 9.76 6.96 -9.60
C ASN A 2 9.07 6.70 -8.25
N PRO A 3 7.92 6.01 -8.23
CA PRO A 3 7.28 5.62 -6.98
C PRO A 3 8.02 4.42 -6.37
N PRO A 4 8.00 4.28 -5.02
CA PRO A 4 8.37 3.03 -4.36
C PRO A 4 7.27 1.97 -4.59
N PHE A 5 7.11 1.01 -3.70
CA PHE A 5 5.97 0.09 -3.75
C PHE A 5 4.65 0.86 -3.60
N PHE A 6 3.65 0.52 -4.41
CA PHE A 6 2.34 1.15 -4.29
C PHE A 6 1.29 0.13 -3.85
N ILE A 7 0.49 0.56 -2.89
CA ILE A 7 -0.62 -0.19 -2.31
C ILE A 7 -1.90 0.66 -2.37
N GLY A 8 -3.02 0.02 -2.15
CA GLY A 8 -4.30 0.73 -2.06
C GLY A 8 -5.44 -0.08 -2.65
N PRO A 9 -6.58 0.56 -2.91
CA PRO A 9 -7.75 -0.12 -3.43
C PRO A 9 -7.49 -0.71 -4.82
N LEU A 10 -8.22 -1.77 -5.15
CA LEU A 10 -8.19 -2.37 -6.47
C LEU A 10 -8.88 -1.45 -7.49
N ALA A 11 -8.35 -1.41 -8.71
CA ALA A 11 -8.98 -0.62 -9.76
C ALA A 11 -10.40 -1.15 -10.07
N PRO A 12 -11.36 -0.27 -10.39
CA PRO A 12 -12.70 -0.70 -10.80
C PRO A 12 -12.63 -1.69 -11.96
N GLY A 13 -13.31 -2.84 -11.81
CA GLY A 13 -13.31 -3.90 -12.84
C GLY A 13 -12.05 -4.79 -12.83
N PHE A 14 -11.08 -4.55 -11.95
CA PHE A 14 -9.94 -5.44 -11.79
C PHE A 14 -10.43 -6.80 -11.27
N ARG A 15 -10.03 -7.86 -11.96
CA ARG A 15 -10.43 -9.23 -11.63
C ARG A 15 -9.20 -10.04 -11.26
N VAL A 16 -9.30 -10.76 -10.16
CA VAL A 16 -8.29 -11.73 -9.72
C VAL A 16 -8.96 -13.09 -9.72
N PRO A 17 -8.44 -14.08 -10.45
CA PRO A 17 -8.98 -15.44 -10.39
C PRO A 17 -8.95 -15.96 -8.94
N PRO A 18 -9.94 -16.80 -8.55
CA PRO A 18 -9.95 -17.40 -7.22
C PRO A 18 -8.61 -18.09 -6.89
N GLY A 19 -8.01 -17.69 -5.76
CA GLY A 19 -6.75 -18.24 -5.27
C GLY A 19 -5.47 -17.71 -5.96
N ASP A 20 -5.56 -16.93 -7.03
CA ASP A 20 -4.38 -16.32 -7.69
C ASP A 20 -3.91 -15.07 -6.95
N THR A 21 -3.31 -15.25 -5.78
CA THR A 21 -2.79 -14.14 -4.98
C THR A 21 -1.59 -13.45 -5.62
N ALA A 22 -0.90 -14.09 -6.57
CA ALA A 22 0.22 -13.46 -7.30
C ALA A 22 -0.25 -12.28 -8.17
N ALA A 23 -1.48 -12.36 -8.70
CA ALA A 23 -2.08 -11.28 -9.47
C ALA A 23 -2.33 -9.99 -8.65
N LEU A 24 -2.27 -10.05 -7.32
CA LEU A 24 -2.38 -8.88 -6.44
C LEU A 24 -1.16 -7.95 -6.51
N SER A 25 -0.06 -8.40 -7.12
CA SER A 25 1.18 -7.62 -7.22
C SER A 25 1.63 -7.12 -5.83
N THR A 26 1.94 -5.83 -5.66
CA THR A 26 2.38 -5.26 -4.38
C THR A 26 1.30 -5.24 -3.30
N ASN A 27 0.02 -5.29 -3.64
CA ASN A 27 -1.05 -5.48 -2.66
C ASN A 27 -0.98 -6.85 -1.96
N LYS A 28 -0.28 -7.83 -2.54
CA LYS A 28 -0.01 -9.11 -1.88
C LYS A 28 0.71 -8.92 -0.54
N ILE A 29 1.56 -7.90 -0.42
CA ILE A 29 2.28 -7.60 0.84
C ILE A 29 1.31 -7.35 1.99
N ILE A 30 0.26 -6.54 1.75
CA ILE A 30 -0.75 -6.29 2.79
C ILE A 30 -1.78 -7.44 2.90
N TYR A 31 -2.00 -8.19 1.82
CA TYR A 31 -2.86 -9.37 1.83
C TYR A 31 -2.27 -10.48 2.70
N ASP A 32 -0.96 -10.70 2.62
CA ASP A 32 -0.25 -11.70 3.43
C ASP A 32 -0.33 -11.43 4.95
N LEU A 33 -0.63 -10.18 5.35
CA LEU A 33 -0.87 -9.84 6.76
C LEU A 33 -2.19 -10.43 7.31
N LEU A 34 -3.08 -10.91 6.44
CA LEU A 34 -4.36 -11.52 6.84
C LEU A 34 -4.23 -13.01 7.20
N PHE A 35 -3.02 -13.57 7.25
CA PHE A 35 -2.81 -15.00 7.49
C PHE A 35 -1.90 -15.21 8.71
N ALA A 36 -2.46 -15.79 9.79
CA ALA A 36 -1.78 -15.97 11.06
C ALA A 36 -0.54 -16.89 11.01
N GLU A 37 -0.48 -17.79 10.02
CA GLU A 37 0.67 -18.65 9.76
C GLU A 37 1.86 -17.90 9.22
N ASN A 38 1.65 -16.70 8.67
CA ASN A 38 2.73 -15.88 8.13
C ASN A 38 3.51 -15.20 9.26
N LYS A 39 4.83 -15.35 9.19
CA LYS A 39 5.75 -14.51 9.94
C LYS A 39 6.26 -13.45 9.00
N VAL A 40 5.91 -12.20 9.26
CA VAL A 40 6.35 -11.10 8.42
C VAL A 40 7.55 -10.42 9.07
N ASP A 41 8.68 -10.46 8.38
CA ASP A 41 9.78 -9.58 8.72
C ASP A 41 9.37 -8.15 8.37
N THR A 42 9.70 -7.23 9.25
CA THR A 42 9.30 -5.83 9.09
C THR A 42 10.43 -4.97 8.53
N PRO A 43 10.83 -5.12 7.25
CA PRO A 43 11.62 -4.05 6.65
C PRO A 43 10.77 -2.79 6.66
N THR A 44 11.39 -1.67 6.89
CA THR A 44 10.73 -0.39 6.70
C THR A 44 10.63 -0.16 5.21
N ILE A 45 9.43 -0.26 4.65
CA ILE A 45 9.22 -0.11 3.21
C ILE A 45 8.52 1.22 2.96
N GLY A 46 9.03 1.98 1.99
CA GLY A 46 8.33 3.15 1.48
C GLY A 46 7.16 2.69 0.60
N PHE A 47 5.98 3.13 0.94
CA PHE A 47 4.79 2.90 0.14
C PHE A 47 4.20 4.22 -0.35
N VAL A 48 3.42 4.14 -1.40
CA VAL A 48 2.59 5.24 -1.90
C VAL A 48 1.23 4.68 -2.30
N ASP A 49 0.19 5.49 -2.16
CA ASP A 49 -1.15 5.09 -2.62
C ASP A 49 -1.20 4.99 -4.14
N VAL A 50 -1.77 3.90 -4.64
CA VAL A 50 -1.89 3.66 -6.09
C VAL A 50 -2.65 4.78 -6.80
N ARG A 51 -3.64 5.41 -6.13
CA ARG A 51 -4.41 6.54 -6.68
C ARG A 51 -3.55 7.78 -6.84
N ASP A 52 -2.62 8.00 -5.91
CA ASP A 52 -1.69 9.14 -5.98
C ASP A 52 -0.67 8.95 -7.10
N VAL A 53 -0.24 7.70 -7.35
CA VAL A 53 0.58 7.37 -8.52
C VAL A 53 -0.17 7.70 -9.80
N ALA A 54 -1.43 7.29 -9.90
CA ALA A 54 -2.27 7.57 -11.08
C ALA A 54 -2.45 9.07 -11.31
N ILE A 55 -2.78 9.83 -10.25
CA ILE A 55 -2.90 11.30 -10.33
C ILE A 55 -1.58 11.93 -10.75
N GLY A 56 -0.46 11.48 -10.16
CA GLY A 56 0.87 11.99 -10.49
C GLY A 56 1.28 11.74 -11.93
N LEU A 57 0.91 10.59 -12.51
CA LEU A 57 1.14 10.31 -13.94
C LEU A 57 0.33 11.24 -14.83
N VAL A 58 -0.95 11.47 -14.55
CA VAL A 58 -1.80 12.39 -15.32
C VAL A 58 -1.30 13.83 -15.23
N LYS A 59 -0.95 14.30 -14.01
CA LYS A 59 -0.38 15.64 -13.82
C LYS A 59 0.98 15.77 -14.53
N GLY A 60 1.81 14.73 -14.43
CA GLY A 60 3.13 14.71 -15.08
C GLY A 60 3.07 14.82 -16.61
N GLN A 61 2.05 14.27 -17.26
CA GLN A 61 1.85 14.41 -18.71
C GLN A 61 1.61 15.88 -19.13
N LYS A 62 1.00 16.66 -18.25
CA LYS A 62 0.67 18.07 -18.48
C LYS A 62 1.77 19.04 -18.06
N THR A 63 2.83 18.53 -17.44
CA THR A 63 3.92 19.35 -16.89
C THR A 63 5.02 19.53 -17.95
N PRO A 64 5.32 20.76 -18.36
CA PRO A 64 6.36 21.01 -19.35
C PRO A 64 7.75 20.59 -18.85
N GLY A 65 8.60 20.13 -19.77
CA GLY A 65 9.99 19.81 -19.49
C GLY A 65 10.23 18.34 -19.14
N LYS A 66 11.50 18.02 -18.88
CA LYS A 66 11.94 16.67 -18.50
C LYS A 66 12.18 16.62 -17.00
N HIS A 67 11.33 15.94 -16.27
CA HIS A 67 11.42 15.83 -14.81
C HIS A 67 11.68 14.40 -14.36
N ARG A 68 12.61 14.27 -13.40
CA ARG A 68 12.76 13.07 -12.59
C ARG A 68 12.20 13.37 -11.21
N ILE A 69 11.08 12.75 -10.88
CA ILE A 69 10.34 13.02 -9.64
C ILE A 69 10.27 11.73 -8.84
N VAL A 70 10.84 11.76 -7.64
CA VAL A 70 10.62 10.75 -6.61
C VAL A 70 9.30 11.11 -5.93
N PHE A 71 8.46 10.12 -5.70
CA PHE A 71 7.18 10.33 -5.06
C PHE A 71 6.81 9.11 -4.23
N GLY A 72 6.69 9.28 -2.93
CA GLY A 72 6.35 8.22 -1.99
C GLY A 72 5.59 8.77 -0.80
N GLY A 73 4.84 7.90 -0.15
CA GLY A 73 4.14 8.21 1.08
C GLY A 73 5.04 8.10 2.32
N GLU A 74 4.40 8.10 3.46
CA GLU A 74 5.03 7.85 4.75
C GLU A 74 5.57 6.42 4.81
N TRP A 75 6.67 6.25 5.52
CA TRP A 75 7.21 4.93 5.82
C TRP A 75 6.50 4.32 7.02
N PHE A 76 6.12 3.07 6.90
CA PHE A 76 5.61 2.28 8.00
C PHE A 76 6.22 0.88 8.00
N THR A 77 6.10 0.20 9.12
CA THR A 77 6.49 -1.21 9.24
C THR A 77 5.27 -2.11 9.05
N LEU A 78 5.49 -3.35 8.63
CA LEU A 78 4.37 -4.30 8.53
C LEU A 78 3.74 -4.58 9.90
N GLY A 79 4.53 -4.49 10.99
CA GLY A 79 3.99 -4.57 12.36
C GLY A 79 3.01 -3.43 12.67
N GLU A 80 3.36 -2.18 12.34
CA GLU A 80 2.43 -1.05 12.47
C GLU A 80 1.17 -1.25 11.64
N ALA A 81 1.29 -1.89 10.46
CA ALA A 81 0.12 -2.22 9.63
C ALA A 81 -0.76 -3.30 10.27
N VAL A 82 -0.18 -4.36 10.84
CA VAL A 82 -0.92 -5.40 11.58
C VAL A 82 -1.68 -4.79 12.75
N ASP A 83 -1.03 -3.97 13.57
CA ASP A 83 -1.66 -3.30 14.71
C ASP A 83 -2.80 -2.37 14.27
N TYR A 84 -2.59 -1.64 13.17
CA TYR A 84 -3.60 -0.77 12.60
C TYR A 84 -4.80 -1.56 12.07
N ILE A 85 -4.58 -2.65 11.31
CA ILE A 85 -5.64 -3.53 10.82
C ILE A 85 -6.43 -4.11 11.99
N ALA A 86 -5.76 -4.59 13.06
CA ALA A 86 -6.41 -5.09 14.25
C ALA A 86 -7.29 -4.05 14.96
N SER A 87 -6.96 -2.76 14.83
CA SER A 87 -7.71 -1.67 15.44
C SER A 87 -8.97 -1.30 14.65
N ILE A 88 -8.95 -1.41 13.33
CA ILE A 88 -10.08 -1.06 12.44
C ILE A 88 -10.96 -2.26 12.10
N HIS A 89 -10.41 -3.48 12.20
CA HIS A 89 -11.06 -4.76 11.97
C HIS A 89 -10.81 -5.71 13.15
N PRO A 90 -11.43 -5.47 14.34
CA PRO A 90 -11.20 -6.30 15.51
C PRO A 90 -11.51 -7.79 15.32
N GLU A 91 -12.43 -8.09 14.41
CA GLU A 91 -12.84 -9.46 14.04
C GLU A 91 -11.72 -10.24 13.35
N LEU A 92 -10.73 -9.57 12.80
CA LEU A 92 -9.61 -10.21 12.11
C LEU A 92 -8.44 -10.55 13.03
N LYS A 93 -8.44 -10.13 14.30
CA LYS A 93 -7.29 -10.31 15.22
C LYS A 93 -6.76 -11.75 15.27
N GLY A 94 -7.66 -12.73 15.21
CA GLY A 94 -7.27 -14.16 15.27
C GLY A 94 -6.66 -14.71 13.98
N ARG A 95 -6.72 -13.95 12.88
CA ARG A 95 -6.16 -14.38 11.59
C ARG A 95 -4.99 -13.50 11.10
N LEU A 96 -4.63 -12.46 11.85
CA LEU A 96 -3.54 -11.60 11.42
C LEU A 96 -2.17 -12.25 11.61
N ALA A 97 -1.26 -11.93 10.69
CA ALA A 97 0.12 -12.35 10.74
C ALA A 97 0.84 -11.86 12.01
N THR A 98 1.86 -12.60 12.41
CA THR A 98 2.76 -12.17 13.49
C THR A 98 3.92 -11.39 12.91
N ALA A 99 4.09 -10.15 13.35
CA ALA A 99 5.19 -9.29 12.91
C ALA A 99 6.39 -9.37 13.86
N SER A 100 7.57 -9.56 13.31
CA SER A 100 8.81 -9.46 14.07
C SER A 100 9.13 -8.00 14.38
N PRO A 101 9.70 -7.68 15.56
CA PRO A 101 10.19 -6.33 15.84
C PRO A 101 11.26 -5.91 14.80
N THR A 102 11.18 -4.67 14.33
CA THR A 102 12.19 -4.13 13.44
C THR A 102 13.10 -3.13 14.16
N THR A 103 14.38 -3.20 13.86
CA THR A 103 15.38 -2.20 14.27
C THR A 103 15.72 -1.21 13.14
N GLN A 104 15.12 -1.39 11.97
CA GLN A 104 15.40 -0.55 10.82
C GLN A 104 14.85 0.87 11.01
N LYS A 105 15.68 1.84 10.70
CA LYS A 105 15.26 3.26 10.71
C LYS A 105 14.41 3.56 9.50
N LYS A 106 13.35 4.33 9.71
CA LYS A 106 12.54 4.88 8.61
C LYS A 106 13.37 5.88 7.82
N SER A 107 13.47 5.67 6.50
CA SER A 107 14.09 6.65 5.61
C SER A 107 13.07 7.72 5.23
N LEU A 108 13.50 8.95 5.11
CA LEU A 108 12.64 10.02 4.62
C LEU A 108 12.79 10.11 3.10
N LEU A 109 11.65 10.11 2.40
CA LEU A 109 11.61 10.45 0.99
C LEU A 109 11.36 11.95 0.83
N ASP A 110 12.20 12.59 0.03
CA ASP A 110 12.00 14.00 -0.30
C ASP A 110 10.96 14.13 -1.41
N ASN A 111 9.75 14.51 -1.02
CA ASN A 111 8.62 14.76 -1.90
C ASN A 111 8.51 16.23 -2.35
N SER A 112 9.44 17.11 -1.96
CA SER A 112 9.37 18.54 -2.25
C SER A 112 9.19 18.84 -3.73
N LYS A 113 9.89 18.11 -4.60
CA LYS A 113 9.75 18.25 -6.04
C LYS A 113 8.39 17.78 -6.56
N ALA A 114 7.80 16.74 -5.98
CA ALA A 114 6.46 16.28 -6.34
C ALA A 114 5.41 17.33 -5.94
N ALA A 115 5.53 17.89 -4.74
CA ALA A 115 4.65 18.95 -4.27
C ALA A 115 4.77 20.20 -5.15
N LEU A 116 6.00 20.64 -5.46
CA LEU A 116 6.24 21.86 -6.24
C LEU A 116 5.78 21.72 -7.71
N VAL A 117 6.12 20.60 -8.35
CA VAL A 117 5.95 20.41 -9.81
C VAL A 117 4.58 19.82 -10.15
N LEU A 118 4.04 18.94 -9.30
CA LEU A 118 2.80 18.24 -9.56
C LEU A 118 1.66 18.71 -8.65
N ASP A 119 1.92 19.61 -7.69
CA ASP A 119 0.95 19.96 -6.66
C ASP A 119 0.30 18.69 -6.08
N LEU A 120 1.14 17.78 -5.58
CA LEU A 120 0.75 16.46 -5.13
C LEU A 120 1.34 16.15 -3.76
N THR A 121 0.45 15.89 -2.81
CA THR A 121 0.78 15.41 -1.47
C THR A 121 0.27 13.98 -1.32
N PRO A 122 1.11 13.02 -0.89
CA PRO A 122 0.68 11.63 -0.76
C PRO A 122 -0.34 11.46 0.36
N ARG A 123 -1.27 10.52 0.17
CA ARG A 123 -2.18 10.03 1.21
C ARG A 123 -1.41 9.38 2.34
N SER A 124 -2.01 9.36 3.53
CA SER A 124 -1.44 8.62 4.65
C SER A 124 -1.42 7.12 4.37
N TRP A 125 -0.41 6.43 4.89
CA TRP A 125 -0.32 4.98 4.75
C TRP A 125 -1.53 4.27 5.39
N LYS A 126 -2.12 4.83 6.45
CA LYS A 126 -3.31 4.29 7.10
C LYS A 126 -4.52 4.28 6.18
N GLU A 127 -4.72 5.34 5.40
CA GLU A 127 -5.79 5.39 4.41
C GLU A 127 -5.57 4.35 3.31
N SER A 128 -4.35 4.22 2.81
CA SER A 128 -4.00 3.27 1.76
C SER A 128 -4.18 1.82 2.21
N VAL A 129 -3.72 1.49 3.43
CA VAL A 129 -3.89 0.16 4.02
C VAL A 129 -5.37 -0.16 4.26
N ARG A 130 -6.13 0.77 4.86
CA ARG A 130 -7.56 0.57 5.10
C ARG A 130 -8.29 0.23 3.80
N ASN A 131 -8.18 1.09 2.81
CA ASN A 131 -8.91 0.92 1.55
C ASN A 131 -8.45 -0.33 0.79
N GLY A 132 -7.16 -0.66 0.86
CA GLY A 132 -6.62 -1.89 0.27
C GLY A 132 -7.17 -3.15 0.96
N ILE A 133 -7.17 -3.19 2.29
CA ILE A 133 -7.71 -4.32 3.07
C ILE A 133 -9.22 -4.47 2.85
N ASP A 134 -9.98 -3.38 2.87
CA ASP A 134 -11.43 -3.44 2.63
C ASP A 134 -11.76 -4.07 1.27
N ASP A 135 -11.00 -3.74 0.22
CA ASP A 135 -11.20 -4.31 -1.11
C ASP A 135 -10.71 -5.76 -1.21
N LEU A 136 -9.60 -6.10 -0.54
CA LEU A 136 -9.10 -7.48 -0.49
C LEU A 136 -10.07 -8.41 0.25
N LEU A 137 -10.71 -7.95 1.32
CA LEU A 137 -11.75 -8.70 2.03
C LEU A 137 -13.01 -8.90 1.17
N LYS A 138 -13.39 -7.91 0.36
CA LYS A 138 -14.48 -8.07 -0.62
C LYS A 138 -14.11 -9.07 -1.71
N LEU A 139 -12.86 -9.03 -2.18
CA LEU A 139 -12.34 -9.97 -3.17
C LEU A 139 -12.37 -11.40 -2.64
N GLU A 140 -11.89 -11.66 -1.41
CA GLU A 140 -11.98 -13.00 -0.78
C GLU A 140 -13.41 -13.53 -0.76
N LYS A 141 -14.38 -12.68 -0.37
CA LYS A 141 -15.79 -13.07 -0.36
C LYS A 141 -16.31 -13.46 -1.75
N SER A 142 -15.78 -12.82 -2.80
CA SER A 142 -16.16 -13.15 -4.18
C SER A 142 -15.56 -14.48 -4.69
N TRP A 143 -14.52 -14.99 -4.03
CA TRP A 143 -13.90 -16.28 -4.37
C TRP A 143 -14.64 -17.49 -3.78
N VAL A 144 -15.45 -17.27 -2.76
CA VAL A 144 -16.19 -18.33 -2.04
C VAL A 144 -17.56 -18.61 -2.69
N LEU A 145 -17.97 -17.80 -3.65
CA LEU A 145 -19.22 -17.95 -4.41
C LEU A 145 -18.98 -18.74 -5.71
#